data_3af2a074c8cad0779e9f6c899a424a57
#
_entry.id   3af2a074c8cad0779e9f6c899a424a57
#
_cell.length_a   1.000
_cell.length_b   1.000
_cell.length_c   1.000
_cell.angle_alpha   90.00
_cell.angle_beta   90.00
_cell.angle_gamma   90.00
#
_symmetry.space_group_name_H-M   'P 1'
#
loop_
_entity.id
_entity.type
_entity.pdbx_description
1 polymer ?
#
loop_
_entity_poly.entity_id
_entity_poly.type
_entity_poly.pdbx_seq_one_letter_code
_entity_poly.pdbx_strand_id
1 'polypeptide(L)'
;MVIASKPNNDRHFLSFSRKLFLSVISLFLVFAACFIAYQYQREKEYKVELLDTQLQDYNERLQQELRSIPDSLWTSTLNRYIAKGSYRDLRVTIVNLQGRVLYDSYNETSQEAFSNHINRQEVQKALKNGKGYDLRRTSETTGIPYFYSATLYPQYIIRSALPYDVNLVNSLAADPHYLWFTAIVTLLLIFVFYKFTSKLGTAINHLREFAKRADKNEPVETDIQSAFPHNELGEISQHIIQIYKRLRETKEA
;
A
#
# COMPACT_ATOMS: atom_id res chain seq x y z
N MET A 1 -56.88 38.76 12.15
CA MET A 1 -55.51 39.01 12.68
C MET A 1 -54.80 37.69 12.74
N VAL A 2 -54.10 37.35 11.66
CA VAL A 2 -53.44 36.06 11.49
C VAL A 2 -52.02 36.16 12.05
N ILE A 3 -51.76 35.44 13.13
CA ILE A 3 -50.42 35.38 13.73
C ILE A 3 -49.63 34.37 12.91
N ALA A 4 -48.71 34.91 12.12
CA ALA A 4 -47.74 34.13 11.36
C ALA A 4 -46.80 33.40 12.34
N SER A 5 -46.83 32.08 12.38
CA SER A 5 -45.90 31.26 13.09
C SER A 5 -44.55 31.32 12.42
N LYS A 6 -43.53 31.80 13.17
CA LYS A 6 -42.14 31.87 12.77
C LYS A 6 -41.61 30.41 12.52
N PRO A 7 -41.00 30.12 11.37
CA PRO A 7 -40.47 28.78 11.15
C PRO A 7 -39.34 28.53 12.13
N ASN A 8 -39.49 27.45 12.92
CA ASN A 8 -38.47 26.94 13.84
C ASN A 8 -37.30 26.39 13.00
N ASN A 9 -36.25 27.19 12.85
CA ASN A 9 -35.07 26.81 12.12
C ASN A 9 -34.13 26.03 13.08
N ASP A 10 -34.60 24.84 13.50
CA ASP A 10 -33.78 23.90 14.25
C ASP A 10 -32.69 23.32 13.32
N ARG A 11 -31.68 24.14 13.06
CA ARG A 11 -30.41 23.60 12.57
C ARG A 11 -29.91 22.65 13.65
N HIS A 12 -30.01 21.36 13.41
CA HIS A 12 -29.36 20.31 14.21
C HIS A 12 -27.85 20.54 14.20
N PHE A 13 -27.38 21.42 15.08
CA PHE A 13 -25.97 21.56 15.35
C PHE A 13 -25.50 20.25 16.00
N LEU A 14 -24.75 19.44 15.24
CA LEU A 14 -24.10 18.29 15.80
C LEU A 14 -23.34 18.71 17.05
N SER A 15 -23.50 17.94 18.15
CA SER A 15 -22.74 18.14 19.38
C SER A 15 -21.24 18.22 19.07
N PHE A 16 -20.50 19.07 19.78
CA PHE A 16 -19.03 19.23 19.63
C PHE A 16 -18.32 17.89 19.59
N SER A 17 -18.68 16.96 20.47
CA SER A 17 -18.19 15.59 20.51
C SER A 17 -18.37 14.84 19.18
N ARG A 18 -19.55 14.95 18.55
CA ARG A 18 -19.81 14.30 17.26
C ARG A 18 -18.99 14.91 16.12
N LYS A 19 -18.83 16.24 16.11
CA LYS A 19 -17.99 16.90 15.11
C LYS A 19 -16.54 16.48 15.25
N LEU A 20 -16.01 16.43 16.47
CA LEU A 20 -14.66 15.98 16.75
C LEU A 20 -14.46 14.52 16.33
N PHE A 21 -15.39 13.65 16.69
CA PHE A 21 -15.37 12.23 16.32
C PHE A 21 -15.37 12.04 14.80
N LEU A 22 -16.27 12.70 14.08
CA LEU A 22 -16.36 12.60 12.62
C LEU A 22 -15.09 13.16 11.94
N SER A 23 -14.52 14.25 12.45
CA SER A 23 -13.28 14.82 11.90
C SER A 23 -12.11 13.85 12.03
N VAL A 24 -11.94 13.24 13.20
CA VAL A 24 -10.82 12.31 13.45
C VAL A 24 -11.02 11.00 12.69
N ILE A 25 -12.24 10.46 12.62
CA ILE A 25 -12.51 9.27 11.79
C ILE A 25 -12.24 9.56 10.31
N SER A 26 -12.67 10.71 9.80
CA SER A 26 -12.38 11.10 8.41
C SER A 26 -10.87 11.11 8.15
N LEU A 27 -10.08 11.64 9.08
CA LEU A 27 -8.62 11.64 8.97
C LEU A 27 -8.04 10.21 8.95
N PHE A 28 -8.50 9.33 9.84
CA PHE A 28 -8.07 7.93 9.86
C PHE A 28 -8.44 7.17 8.58
N LEU A 29 -9.64 7.40 8.05
CA LEU A 29 -10.06 6.76 6.80
C LEU A 29 -9.24 7.22 5.60
N VAL A 30 -8.94 8.52 5.51
CA VAL A 30 -8.05 9.07 4.47
C VAL A 30 -6.66 8.46 4.60
N PHE A 31 -6.11 8.42 5.81
CA PHE A 31 -4.80 7.81 6.05
C PHE A 31 -4.79 6.32 5.67
N ALA A 32 -5.80 5.55 6.07
CA ALA A 32 -5.92 4.14 5.72
C ALA A 32 -6.00 3.94 4.19
N ALA A 33 -6.78 4.76 3.48
CA ALA A 33 -6.88 4.69 2.03
C ALA A 33 -5.53 5.00 1.34
N CYS A 34 -4.83 6.04 1.78
CA CYS A 34 -3.49 6.39 1.28
C CYS A 34 -2.48 5.27 1.57
N PHE A 35 -2.52 4.69 2.77
CA PHE A 35 -1.64 3.59 3.16
C PHE A 35 -1.87 2.34 2.29
N ILE A 36 -3.14 1.96 2.08
CA ILE A 36 -3.50 0.83 1.22
C ILE A 36 -3.01 1.05 -0.21
N ALA A 37 -3.23 2.24 -0.78
CA ALA A 37 -2.79 2.56 -2.12
C ALA A 37 -1.25 2.50 -2.26
N TYR A 38 -0.53 3.07 -1.28
CA TYR A 38 0.93 3.01 -1.23
C TYR A 38 1.45 1.58 -1.10
N GLN A 39 0.88 0.79 -0.19
CA GLN A 39 1.30 -0.58 0.05
C GLN A 39 1.04 -1.48 -1.17
N TYR A 40 -0.11 -1.30 -1.84
CA TYR A 40 -0.42 -2.01 -3.08
C TYR A 40 0.64 -1.76 -4.15
N GLN A 41 1.00 -0.50 -4.36
CA GLN A 41 2.01 -0.12 -5.35
C GLN A 41 3.39 -0.71 -4.99
N ARG A 42 3.80 -0.55 -3.74
CA ARG A 42 5.09 -1.05 -3.25
C ARG A 42 5.22 -2.57 -3.38
N GLU A 43 4.18 -3.30 -3.03
CA GLU A 43 4.21 -4.76 -3.11
C GLU A 43 4.30 -5.26 -4.55
N LYS A 44 3.58 -4.61 -5.46
CA LYS A 44 3.65 -4.92 -6.89
C LYS A 44 5.06 -4.68 -7.44
N GLU A 45 5.66 -3.54 -7.12
CA GLU A 45 7.05 -3.22 -7.52
C GLU A 45 8.04 -4.25 -6.95
N TYR A 46 7.92 -4.57 -5.67
CA TYR A 46 8.76 -5.57 -4.99
C TYR A 46 8.68 -6.95 -5.64
N LYS A 47 7.48 -7.43 -5.98
CA LYS A 47 7.31 -8.74 -6.65
C LYS A 47 7.93 -8.76 -8.04
N VAL A 48 7.85 -7.65 -8.79
CA VAL A 48 8.51 -7.50 -10.09
C VAL A 48 10.03 -7.54 -9.93
N GLU A 49 10.59 -6.80 -8.99
CA GLU A 49 12.03 -6.78 -8.70
C GLU A 49 12.54 -8.15 -8.21
N LEU A 50 11.74 -8.83 -7.38
CA LEU A 50 12.05 -10.18 -6.92
C LEU A 50 12.13 -11.18 -8.09
N LEU A 51 11.14 -11.13 -9.00
CA LEU A 51 11.15 -11.98 -10.19
C LEU A 51 12.34 -11.67 -11.10
N ASP A 52 12.64 -10.38 -11.33
CA ASP A 52 13.82 -9.99 -12.10
C ASP A 52 15.11 -10.51 -11.45
N THR A 53 15.27 -10.38 -10.14
CA THR A 53 16.42 -10.91 -9.41
C THR A 53 16.55 -12.43 -9.55
N GLN A 54 15.45 -13.16 -9.44
CA GLN A 54 15.46 -14.61 -9.63
C GLN A 54 15.88 -15.03 -11.05
N LEU A 55 15.43 -14.30 -12.07
CA LEU A 55 15.84 -14.57 -13.44
C LEU A 55 17.30 -14.15 -13.71
N GLN A 56 17.79 -13.11 -13.06
CA GLN A 56 19.20 -12.73 -13.11
C GLN A 56 20.09 -13.80 -12.46
N ASP A 57 19.70 -14.34 -11.31
CA ASP A 57 20.40 -15.47 -10.68
C ASP A 57 20.42 -16.71 -11.59
N TYR A 58 19.30 -16.95 -12.28
CA TYR A 58 19.23 -18.01 -13.28
C TYR A 58 20.21 -17.76 -14.43
N ASN A 59 20.27 -16.53 -14.96
CA ASN A 59 21.21 -16.14 -16.00
C ASN A 59 22.67 -16.30 -15.56
N GLU A 60 22.98 -15.98 -14.30
CA GLU A 60 24.33 -16.13 -13.76
C GLU A 60 24.75 -17.60 -13.64
N ARG A 61 23.88 -18.47 -13.14
CA ARG A 61 24.13 -19.92 -13.11
C ARG A 61 24.34 -20.49 -14.52
N LEU A 62 23.51 -20.05 -15.47
CA LEU A 62 23.66 -20.42 -16.87
C LEU A 62 25.00 -19.97 -17.44
N GLN A 63 25.44 -18.76 -17.13
CA GLN A 63 26.75 -18.24 -17.49
C GLN A 63 27.90 -19.09 -16.91
N GLN A 64 27.80 -19.55 -15.66
CA GLN A 64 28.81 -20.39 -15.03
C GLN A 64 28.94 -21.73 -15.77
N GLU A 65 27.82 -22.34 -16.18
CA GLU A 65 27.82 -23.55 -17.00
C GLU A 65 28.47 -23.31 -18.36
N LEU A 66 28.20 -22.19 -19.02
CA LEU A 66 28.74 -21.87 -20.34
C LEU A 66 30.25 -21.58 -20.34
N ARG A 67 30.80 -21.04 -19.25
CA ARG A 67 32.24 -20.75 -19.14
C ARG A 67 33.16 -21.95 -19.27
N SER A 68 32.66 -23.12 -18.90
CA SER A 68 33.46 -24.34 -18.83
C SER A 68 33.39 -25.19 -20.09
N ILE A 69 32.65 -24.77 -21.11
CA ILE A 69 32.39 -25.56 -22.32
C ILE A 69 32.70 -24.78 -23.61
N PRO A 70 33.13 -25.46 -24.69
CA PRO A 70 33.30 -24.86 -26.01
C PRO A 70 31.96 -24.39 -26.61
N ASP A 71 31.99 -23.32 -27.41
CA ASP A 71 30.80 -22.73 -28.05
C ASP A 71 29.99 -23.77 -28.89
N SER A 72 30.67 -24.73 -29.49
CA SER A 72 30.04 -25.81 -30.26
C SER A 72 29.09 -26.70 -29.46
N LEU A 73 29.26 -26.75 -28.14
CA LEU A 73 28.41 -27.54 -27.22
C LEU A 73 27.33 -26.72 -26.51
N TRP A 74 27.28 -25.41 -26.76
CA TRP A 74 26.32 -24.52 -26.07
C TRP A 74 24.88 -24.97 -26.26
N THR A 75 24.45 -25.21 -27.50
CA THR A 75 23.05 -25.59 -27.80
C THR A 75 22.61 -26.83 -27.03
N SER A 76 23.39 -27.89 -27.03
CA SER A 76 23.04 -29.13 -26.34
C SER A 76 23.05 -28.99 -24.81
N THR A 77 23.99 -28.21 -24.27
CA THR A 77 24.09 -27.95 -22.83
C THR A 77 22.95 -27.05 -22.37
N LEU A 78 22.66 -25.97 -23.09
CA LEU A 78 21.55 -25.07 -22.80
C LEU A 78 20.21 -25.77 -22.81
N ASN A 79 19.94 -26.56 -23.85
CA ASN A 79 18.69 -27.32 -23.94
C ASN A 79 18.51 -28.28 -22.76
N ARG A 80 19.58 -28.98 -22.37
CA ARG A 80 19.57 -29.89 -21.21
C ARG A 80 19.38 -29.13 -19.89
N TYR A 81 20.03 -27.97 -19.74
CA TYR A 81 19.93 -27.15 -18.53
C TYR A 81 18.51 -26.56 -18.38
N ILE A 82 17.95 -26.01 -19.47
CA ILE A 82 16.60 -25.46 -19.49
C ILE A 82 15.56 -26.54 -19.19
N ALA A 83 15.70 -27.72 -19.81
CA ALA A 83 14.78 -28.84 -19.59
C ALA A 83 14.76 -29.37 -18.14
N LYS A 84 15.87 -29.20 -17.39
CA LYS A 84 15.97 -29.56 -15.96
C LYS A 84 15.61 -28.39 -15.03
N GLY A 85 15.40 -27.20 -15.56
CA GLY A 85 15.13 -25.99 -14.79
C GLY A 85 13.79 -26.00 -14.08
N SER A 86 13.69 -25.21 -13.00
CA SER A 86 12.49 -25.12 -12.16
C SER A 86 11.38 -24.29 -12.77
N TYR A 87 11.65 -23.53 -13.85
CA TYR A 87 10.66 -22.68 -14.48
C TYR A 87 10.03 -23.38 -15.68
N ARG A 88 8.71 -23.54 -15.64
CA ARG A 88 7.94 -24.01 -16.78
C ARG A 88 7.92 -22.93 -17.86
N ASP A 89 8.11 -23.31 -19.12
CA ASP A 89 8.02 -22.43 -20.31
C ASP A 89 9.03 -21.26 -20.31
N LEU A 90 10.17 -21.41 -19.60
CA LEU A 90 11.24 -20.43 -19.62
C LEU A 90 11.88 -20.40 -21.01
N ARG A 91 11.87 -19.22 -21.64
CA ARG A 91 12.61 -18.95 -22.86
C ARG A 91 13.96 -18.32 -22.52
N VAL A 92 15.02 -18.86 -23.07
CA VAL A 92 16.37 -18.30 -22.95
C VAL A 92 16.86 -17.89 -24.33
N THR A 93 17.38 -16.66 -24.42
CA THR A 93 17.98 -16.12 -25.64
C THR A 93 19.37 -15.57 -25.30
N ILE A 94 20.39 -15.93 -26.06
CA ILE A 94 21.71 -15.33 -25.94
C ILE A 94 21.91 -14.43 -27.16
N VAL A 95 22.32 -13.18 -26.92
CA VAL A 95 22.59 -12.20 -27.97
C VAL A 95 24.00 -11.63 -27.80
N ASN A 96 24.68 -11.36 -28.90
CA ASN A 96 25.97 -10.66 -28.85
C ASN A 96 25.77 -9.17 -28.52
N LEU A 97 26.85 -8.44 -28.30
CA LEU A 97 26.82 -7.01 -27.94
C LEU A 97 26.26 -6.11 -29.06
N GLN A 98 26.16 -6.62 -30.29
CA GLN A 98 25.54 -5.95 -31.44
C GLN A 98 24.05 -6.31 -31.60
N GLY A 99 23.50 -7.13 -30.68
CA GLY A 99 22.08 -7.52 -30.70
C GLY A 99 21.73 -8.69 -31.61
N ARG A 100 22.72 -9.35 -32.23
CA ARG A 100 22.49 -10.57 -33.04
C ARG A 100 22.25 -11.75 -32.11
N VAL A 101 21.22 -12.54 -32.40
CA VAL A 101 20.88 -13.76 -31.64
C VAL A 101 21.91 -14.85 -31.93
N LEU A 102 22.50 -15.39 -30.89
CA LEU A 102 23.44 -16.52 -30.92
C LEU A 102 22.73 -17.84 -30.60
N TYR A 103 21.74 -17.78 -29.71
CA TYR A 103 20.95 -18.93 -29.28
C TYR A 103 19.54 -18.48 -28.87
N ASP A 104 18.53 -19.28 -29.17
CA ASP A 104 17.15 -19.10 -28.67
C ASP A 104 16.51 -20.47 -28.43
N SER A 105 16.03 -20.72 -27.21
CA SER A 105 15.47 -22.02 -26.81
C SER A 105 14.16 -22.40 -27.52
N TYR A 106 13.49 -21.43 -28.16
CA TYR A 106 12.23 -21.66 -28.88
C TYR A 106 12.44 -21.93 -30.37
N ASN A 107 13.62 -21.60 -30.91
CA ASN A 107 13.85 -21.65 -32.34
C ASN A 107 15.26 -22.18 -32.63
N GLU A 108 15.40 -23.50 -32.71
CA GLU A 108 16.69 -24.17 -32.97
C GLU A 108 17.14 -24.06 -34.46
N THR A 109 16.23 -23.72 -35.40
CA THR A 109 16.42 -24.02 -36.83
C THR A 109 16.77 -22.84 -37.72
N SER A 110 16.70 -21.57 -37.28
CA SER A 110 16.99 -20.45 -38.18
C SER A 110 17.57 -19.22 -37.46
N GLN A 111 18.90 -19.19 -37.34
CA GLN A 111 19.65 -17.98 -36.91
C GLN A 111 19.45 -16.78 -37.84
N GLU A 112 19.02 -16.97 -39.09
CA GLU A 112 18.83 -15.91 -40.08
C GLU A 112 17.51 -15.15 -39.96
N ALA A 113 16.50 -15.68 -39.25
CA ALA A 113 15.16 -15.11 -39.18
C ALA A 113 14.93 -14.15 -38.01
N PHE A 114 15.91 -13.97 -37.11
CA PHE A 114 15.71 -13.11 -35.96
C PHE A 114 16.01 -11.64 -36.26
N SER A 115 15.06 -10.76 -35.91
CA SER A 115 15.30 -9.33 -35.87
C SER A 115 16.43 -9.00 -34.88
N ASN A 116 17.18 -7.94 -35.16
CA ASN A 116 18.22 -7.49 -34.23
C ASN A 116 17.58 -7.05 -32.89
N HIS A 117 18.08 -7.58 -31.78
CA HIS A 117 17.55 -7.34 -30.43
C HIS A 117 18.20 -6.14 -29.71
N ILE A 118 19.10 -5.41 -30.35
CA ILE A 118 19.82 -4.28 -29.73
C ILE A 118 18.86 -3.21 -29.16
N ASN A 119 17.76 -2.94 -29.87
CA ASN A 119 16.78 -1.91 -29.51
C ASN A 119 15.73 -2.38 -28.48
N ARG A 120 15.85 -3.59 -27.98
CA ARG A 120 14.94 -4.12 -26.95
C ARG A 120 15.21 -3.42 -25.62
N GLN A 121 14.14 -3.01 -24.90
CA GLN A 121 14.25 -2.19 -23.69
C GLN A 121 15.10 -2.87 -22.59
N GLU A 122 14.89 -4.17 -22.37
CA GLU A 122 15.66 -4.97 -21.42
C GLU A 122 17.14 -5.05 -21.80
N VAL A 123 17.45 -5.17 -23.10
CA VAL A 123 18.81 -5.24 -23.63
C VAL A 123 19.52 -3.89 -23.49
N GLN A 124 18.85 -2.80 -23.85
CA GLN A 124 19.37 -1.43 -23.66
C GLN A 124 19.67 -1.11 -22.20
N LYS A 125 18.77 -1.48 -21.29
CA LYS A 125 18.99 -1.32 -19.86
C LYS A 125 20.20 -2.18 -19.40
N ALA A 126 20.31 -3.41 -19.88
CA ALA A 126 21.43 -4.29 -19.54
C ALA A 126 22.75 -3.73 -20.05
N LEU A 127 22.83 -3.21 -21.27
CA LEU A 127 24.02 -2.56 -21.81
C LEU A 127 24.45 -1.35 -20.99
N LYS A 128 23.51 -0.56 -20.46
CA LYS A 128 23.80 0.64 -19.69
C LYS A 128 24.15 0.36 -18.23
N ASN A 129 23.43 -0.56 -17.60
CA ASN A 129 23.44 -0.76 -16.15
C ASN A 129 23.96 -2.16 -15.73
N GLY A 130 24.36 -3.00 -16.69
CA GLY A 130 24.73 -4.40 -16.44
C GLY A 130 23.53 -5.35 -16.40
N LYS A 131 22.35 -4.85 -16.06
CA LYS A 131 21.10 -5.61 -15.88
C LYS A 131 19.92 -4.78 -16.36
N GLY A 132 18.86 -5.45 -16.82
CA GLY A 132 17.63 -4.77 -17.22
C GLY A 132 16.47 -5.70 -17.44
N TYR A 133 15.26 -5.21 -17.24
CA TYR A 133 14.04 -5.98 -17.48
C TYR A 133 12.99 -5.16 -18.24
N ASP A 134 12.05 -5.90 -18.88
CA ASP A 134 10.83 -5.38 -19.47
C ASP A 134 9.65 -6.21 -18.93
N LEU A 135 8.72 -5.55 -18.24
CA LEU A 135 7.64 -6.21 -17.50
C LEU A 135 6.68 -6.97 -18.43
N ARG A 136 6.38 -6.40 -19.61
CA ARG A 136 5.38 -6.97 -20.52
C ARG A 136 5.62 -6.51 -21.94
N ARG A 137 6.28 -7.32 -22.73
CA ARG A 137 6.44 -7.07 -24.16
C ARG A 137 5.99 -8.27 -24.99
N THR A 138 5.22 -8.00 -26.03
CA THR A 138 4.80 -9.03 -26.98
C THR A 138 6.00 -9.52 -27.80
N SER A 139 6.21 -10.83 -27.82
CA SER A 139 7.23 -11.46 -28.64
C SER A 139 6.83 -11.44 -30.11
N GLU A 140 7.71 -10.97 -30.98
CA GLU A 140 7.49 -11.01 -32.43
C GLU A 140 7.47 -12.43 -32.97
N THR A 141 8.15 -13.36 -32.30
CA THR A 141 8.23 -14.77 -32.74
C THR A 141 7.01 -15.58 -32.34
N THR A 142 6.46 -15.37 -31.15
CA THR A 142 5.37 -16.19 -30.57
C THR A 142 4.02 -15.49 -30.54
N GLY A 143 3.99 -14.16 -30.71
CA GLY A 143 2.77 -13.35 -30.62
C GLY A 143 2.21 -13.17 -29.21
N ILE A 144 2.83 -13.79 -28.18
CA ILE A 144 2.39 -13.69 -26.79
C ILE A 144 3.26 -12.71 -25.98
N PRO A 145 2.72 -12.09 -24.93
CA PRO A 145 3.49 -11.22 -24.05
C PRO A 145 4.38 -12.05 -23.12
N TYR A 146 5.58 -11.53 -22.83
CA TYR A 146 6.54 -12.08 -21.88
C TYR A 146 7.04 -11.01 -20.92
N PHE A 147 7.43 -11.46 -19.73
CA PHE A 147 8.35 -10.76 -18.85
C PHE A 147 9.78 -11.12 -19.28
N TYR A 148 10.62 -10.12 -19.53
CA TYR A 148 11.99 -10.31 -19.95
C TYR A 148 12.95 -9.79 -18.88
N SER A 149 14.01 -10.57 -18.57
CA SER A 149 15.14 -10.14 -17.78
C SER A 149 16.44 -10.39 -18.55
N ALA A 150 17.32 -9.41 -18.61
CA ALA A 150 18.58 -9.45 -19.33
C ALA A 150 19.76 -9.12 -18.44
N THR A 151 20.86 -9.87 -18.56
CA THR A 151 22.11 -9.68 -17.83
C THR A 151 23.27 -9.60 -18.81
N LEU A 152 24.08 -8.54 -18.70
CA LEU A 152 25.25 -8.30 -19.53
C LEU A 152 26.45 -9.09 -19.01
N TYR A 153 27.12 -9.77 -19.92
CA TYR A 153 28.42 -10.43 -19.72
C TYR A 153 29.46 -9.88 -20.70
N PRO A 154 30.74 -10.15 -20.53
CA PRO A 154 31.79 -9.52 -21.34
C PRO A 154 31.66 -9.69 -22.86
N GLN A 155 31.10 -10.81 -23.32
CA GLN A 155 30.98 -11.15 -24.76
C GLN A 155 29.57 -11.22 -25.30
N TYR A 156 28.56 -11.33 -24.41
CA TYR A 156 27.17 -11.49 -24.78
C TYR A 156 26.22 -11.08 -23.66
N ILE A 157 24.94 -11.04 -23.96
CA ILE A 157 23.85 -10.80 -23.04
C ILE A 157 23.02 -12.08 -22.97
N ILE A 158 22.76 -12.58 -21.76
CA ILE A 158 21.79 -13.65 -21.52
C ILE A 158 20.46 -12.99 -21.17
N ARG A 159 19.41 -13.39 -21.87
CA ARG A 159 18.06 -12.92 -21.69
C ARG A 159 17.15 -14.11 -21.37
N SER A 160 16.58 -14.11 -20.20
CA SER A 160 15.52 -15.04 -19.78
C SER A 160 14.16 -14.39 -19.92
N ALA A 161 13.14 -15.17 -20.31
CA ALA A 161 11.79 -14.68 -20.46
C ALA A 161 10.77 -15.70 -19.98
N LEU A 162 9.75 -15.23 -19.24
CA LEU A 162 8.60 -16.01 -18.81
C LEU A 162 7.33 -15.52 -19.51
N PRO A 163 6.44 -16.41 -19.99
CA PRO A 163 5.16 -16.00 -20.53
C PRO A 163 4.39 -15.17 -19.52
N TYR A 164 3.86 -14.02 -19.95
CA TYR A 164 3.01 -13.17 -19.14
C TYR A 164 1.58 -13.70 -19.14
N ASP A 165 1.41 -14.90 -18.58
CA ASP A 165 0.16 -15.63 -18.47
C ASP A 165 -0.59 -15.34 -17.16
N VAL A 166 -1.72 -16.00 -16.94
CA VAL A 166 -2.55 -15.85 -15.74
C VAL A 166 -1.76 -16.24 -14.47
N ASN A 167 -0.88 -17.24 -14.55
CA ASN A 167 -0.09 -17.71 -13.39
C ASN A 167 0.93 -16.65 -12.97
N LEU A 168 1.64 -16.06 -13.95
CA LEU A 168 2.59 -14.99 -13.69
C LEU A 168 1.89 -13.73 -13.18
N VAL A 169 0.77 -13.34 -13.79
CA VAL A 169 -0.04 -12.20 -13.34
C VAL A 169 -0.49 -12.39 -11.88
N ASN A 170 -0.98 -13.59 -11.53
CA ASN A 170 -1.40 -13.89 -10.17
C ASN A 170 -0.22 -13.89 -9.18
N SER A 171 0.96 -14.36 -9.58
CA SER A 171 2.15 -14.35 -8.72
C SER A 171 2.68 -12.93 -8.48
N LEU A 172 2.51 -12.02 -9.45
CA LEU A 172 2.85 -10.60 -9.35
C LEU A 172 1.75 -9.74 -8.72
N ALA A 173 0.55 -10.31 -8.48
CA ALA A 173 -0.52 -9.59 -7.81
C ALA A 173 -0.17 -9.35 -6.34
N ALA A 174 -0.59 -8.21 -5.82
CA ALA A 174 -0.40 -7.87 -4.41
C ALA A 174 -1.21 -8.82 -3.51
N ASP A 175 -0.62 -9.24 -2.40
CA ASP A 175 -1.29 -10.10 -1.42
C ASP A 175 -2.37 -9.32 -0.65
N PRO A 176 -3.61 -9.83 -0.52
CA PRO A 176 -4.68 -9.12 0.16
C PRO A 176 -4.53 -9.10 1.69
N HIS A 177 -3.53 -9.77 2.27
CA HIS A 177 -3.37 -9.90 3.73
C HIS A 177 -3.22 -8.55 4.43
N TYR A 178 -2.48 -7.60 3.84
CA TYR A 178 -2.32 -6.27 4.41
C TYR A 178 -3.64 -5.46 4.44
N LEU A 179 -4.59 -5.75 3.53
CA LEU A 179 -5.92 -5.12 3.53
C LEU A 179 -6.69 -5.49 4.80
N TRP A 180 -6.72 -6.78 5.14
CA TRP A 180 -7.36 -7.28 6.35
C TRP A 180 -6.72 -6.73 7.61
N PHE A 181 -5.37 -6.73 7.65
CA PHE A 181 -4.63 -6.16 8.77
C PHE A 181 -4.96 -4.67 8.95
N THR A 182 -4.91 -3.89 7.89
CA THR A 182 -5.23 -2.45 7.93
C THR A 182 -6.68 -2.21 8.34
N ALA A 183 -7.63 -3.01 7.83
CA ALA A 183 -9.04 -2.91 8.20
C ALA A 183 -9.25 -3.19 9.70
N ILE A 184 -8.65 -4.24 10.24
CA ILE A 184 -8.76 -4.60 11.67
C ILE A 184 -8.17 -3.50 12.54
N VAL A 185 -6.96 -3.01 12.23
CA VAL A 185 -6.31 -1.92 12.98
C VAL A 185 -7.15 -0.65 12.93
N THR A 186 -7.67 -0.29 11.76
CA THR A 186 -8.53 0.90 11.59
C THR A 186 -9.80 0.79 12.42
N LEU A 187 -10.48 -0.36 12.40
CA LEU A 187 -11.69 -0.60 13.21
C LEU A 187 -11.39 -0.52 14.70
N LEU A 188 -10.27 -1.09 15.16
CA LEU A 188 -9.84 -1.01 16.56
C LEU A 188 -9.60 0.44 16.97
N LEU A 189 -8.92 1.22 16.15
CA LEU A 189 -8.66 2.66 16.41
C LEU A 189 -9.98 3.45 16.47
N ILE A 190 -10.92 3.20 15.55
CA ILE A 190 -12.25 3.82 15.56
C ILE A 190 -12.98 3.49 16.87
N PHE A 191 -12.95 2.23 17.31
CA PHE A 191 -13.58 1.79 18.54
C PHE A 191 -13.00 2.47 19.79
N VAL A 192 -11.67 2.49 19.90
CA VAL A 192 -10.96 3.15 21.01
C VAL A 192 -11.30 4.65 21.03
N PHE A 193 -11.23 5.29 19.87
CA PHE A 193 -11.51 6.71 19.77
C PHE A 193 -12.98 7.05 20.04
N TYR A 194 -13.91 6.18 19.64
CA TYR A 194 -15.34 6.32 20.00
C TYR A 194 -15.52 6.32 21.51
N LYS A 195 -14.92 5.36 22.23
CA LYS A 195 -14.98 5.29 23.71
C LYS A 195 -14.40 6.55 24.36
N PHE A 196 -13.26 7.01 23.86
CA PHE A 196 -12.61 8.22 24.37
C PHE A 196 -13.47 9.46 24.15
N THR A 197 -13.95 9.68 22.92
CA THR A 197 -14.76 10.84 22.55
C THR A 197 -16.12 10.86 23.26
N SER A 198 -16.72 9.69 23.47
CA SER A 198 -17.97 9.58 24.24
C SER A 198 -17.80 10.05 25.68
N LYS A 199 -16.70 9.65 26.35
CA LYS A 199 -16.40 10.11 27.72
C LYS A 199 -16.18 11.62 27.78
N LEU A 200 -15.42 12.18 26.82
CA LEU A 200 -15.21 13.64 26.74
C LEU A 200 -16.52 14.39 26.50
N GLY A 201 -17.36 13.88 25.58
CA GLY A 201 -18.63 14.49 25.24
C GLY A 201 -19.59 14.58 26.43
N THR A 202 -19.64 13.55 27.26
CA THR A 202 -20.44 13.55 28.49
C THR A 202 -19.97 14.61 29.47
N ALA A 203 -18.66 14.70 29.73
CA ALA A 203 -18.11 15.70 30.65
C ALA A 203 -18.36 17.14 30.17
N ILE A 204 -18.18 17.43 28.88
CA ILE A 204 -18.46 18.76 28.30
C ILE A 204 -19.95 19.09 28.38
N ASN A 205 -20.84 18.13 28.15
CA ASN A 205 -22.29 18.36 28.26
C ASN A 205 -22.71 18.68 29.69
N HIS A 206 -22.17 17.97 30.68
CA HIS A 206 -22.44 18.26 32.10
C HIS A 206 -21.95 19.65 32.50
N LEU A 207 -20.75 20.04 32.04
CA LEU A 207 -20.22 21.38 32.32
C LEU A 207 -21.08 22.48 31.65
N ARG A 208 -21.54 22.24 30.42
CA ARG A 208 -22.45 23.16 29.69
C ARG A 208 -23.78 23.30 30.39
N GLU A 209 -24.35 22.20 30.87
CA GLU A 209 -25.61 22.20 31.62
C GLU A 209 -25.47 22.93 32.95
N PHE A 210 -24.37 22.70 33.69
CA PHE A 210 -23.99 23.46 34.87
C PHE A 210 -23.93 24.97 34.57
N ALA A 211 -23.18 25.39 33.56
CA ALA A 211 -23.03 26.79 33.21
C ALA A 211 -24.40 27.44 32.83
N LYS A 212 -25.27 26.71 32.13
CA LYS A 212 -26.61 27.21 31.80
C LYS A 212 -27.52 27.37 33.01
N ARG A 213 -27.49 26.45 33.99
CA ARG A 213 -28.23 26.55 35.25
C ARG A 213 -27.68 27.68 36.13
N ALA A 214 -26.37 27.83 36.18
CA ALA A 214 -25.71 28.90 36.86
C ALA A 214 -26.11 30.31 36.36
N ASP A 215 -26.20 30.49 35.05
CA ASP A 215 -26.64 31.72 34.38
C ASP A 215 -28.09 32.09 34.72
N LYS A 216 -28.94 31.07 34.94
CA LYS A 216 -30.35 31.26 35.32
C LYS A 216 -30.60 31.38 36.80
N ASN A 217 -29.57 31.40 37.66
CA ASN A 217 -29.65 31.37 39.13
C ASN A 217 -30.48 30.17 39.68
N GLU A 218 -30.59 29.07 38.91
CA GLU A 218 -31.26 27.86 39.37
C GLU A 218 -30.42 27.14 40.42
N PRO A 219 -31.04 26.43 41.40
CA PRO A 219 -30.28 25.69 42.40
C PRO A 219 -29.45 24.59 41.71
N VAL A 220 -28.15 24.60 41.96
CA VAL A 220 -27.24 23.58 41.43
C VAL A 220 -27.15 22.44 42.42
N GLU A 221 -27.81 21.33 42.12
CA GLU A 221 -27.83 20.11 42.92
C GLU A 221 -26.42 19.53 43.07
N THR A 222 -26.14 18.99 44.28
CA THR A 222 -24.81 18.43 44.66
C THR A 222 -24.44 17.18 43.86
N ASP A 223 -25.41 16.61 43.14
CA ASP A 223 -25.27 15.36 42.35
C ASP A 223 -24.40 15.53 41.10
N ILE A 224 -24.16 16.77 40.68
CA ILE A 224 -23.35 17.05 39.47
C ILE A 224 -21.86 16.73 39.73
N GLN A 225 -21.40 16.72 41.00
CA GLN A 225 -19.99 16.42 41.31
C GLN A 225 -19.61 14.95 41.03
N SER A 226 -20.54 14.01 41.15
CA SER A 226 -20.33 12.59 40.88
C SER A 226 -20.35 12.23 39.41
N ALA A 227 -20.82 13.14 38.54
CA ALA A 227 -21.02 12.88 37.10
C ALA A 227 -19.76 13.13 36.25
N PHE A 228 -18.68 13.69 36.82
CA PHE A 228 -17.47 13.97 36.06
C PHE A 228 -16.48 12.79 36.12
N PRO A 229 -15.77 12.51 35.01
CA PRO A 229 -14.75 11.48 34.99
C PRO A 229 -13.56 11.89 35.87
N HIS A 230 -12.89 10.90 36.50
CA HIS A 230 -11.67 11.11 37.27
C HIS A 230 -10.45 11.32 36.33
N ASN A 231 -10.39 12.51 35.73
CA ASN A 231 -9.28 12.96 34.88
C ASN A 231 -9.15 14.49 34.99
N GLU A 232 -8.17 15.08 34.26
CA GLU A 232 -7.86 16.51 34.27
C GLU A 232 -9.10 17.38 33.95
N LEU A 233 -9.95 16.92 33.04
CA LEU A 233 -11.18 17.62 32.66
C LEU A 233 -12.21 17.59 33.80
N GLY A 234 -12.30 16.49 34.53
CA GLY A 234 -13.12 16.39 35.76
C GLY A 234 -12.62 17.29 36.87
N GLU A 235 -11.31 17.36 37.07
CA GLU A 235 -10.70 18.25 38.08
C GLU A 235 -10.95 19.72 37.75
N ILE A 236 -10.75 20.16 36.52
CA ILE A 236 -11.08 21.51 36.03
C ILE A 236 -12.58 21.82 36.26
N SER A 237 -13.45 20.87 35.95
CA SER A 237 -14.89 21.03 36.10
C SER A 237 -15.26 21.21 37.60
N GLN A 238 -14.66 20.44 38.48
CA GLN A 238 -14.86 20.57 39.93
C GLN A 238 -14.36 21.92 40.46
N HIS A 239 -13.20 22.40 40.03
CA HIS A 239 -12.70 23.69 40.39
C HIS A 239 -13.63 24.85 39.94
N ILE A 240 -14.13 24.80 38.74
CA ILE A 240 -15.11 25.79 38.20
C ILE A 240 -16.37 25.80 39.08
N ILE A 241 -16.90 24.63 39.45
CA ILE A 241 -18.08 24.52 40.33
C ILE A 241 -17.80 25.10 41.73
N GLN A 242 -16.62 24.82 42.31
CA GLN A 242 -16.23 25.36 43.60
C GLN A 242 -16.10 26.90 43.61
N ILE A 243 -15.47 27.45 42.56
CA ILE A 243 -15.35 28.92 42.43
C ILE A 243 -16.73 29.56 42.32
N TYR A 244 -17.62 28.98 41.52
CA TYR A 244 -18.99 29.49 41.38
C TYR A 244 -19.77 29.45 42.70
N LYS A 245 -19.68 28.36 43.49
CA LYS A 245 -20.31 28.26 44.82
C LYS A 245 -19.82 29.34 45.76
N ARG A 246 -18.50 29.56 45.85
CA ARG A 246 -17.91 30.61 46.69
C ARG A 246 -18.39 32.01 46.28
N LEU A 247 -18.44 32.30 44.98
CA LEU A 247 -18.92 33.59 44.47
C LEU A 247 -20.37 33.84 44.84
N ARG A 248 -21.20 32.81 44.84
CA ARG A 248 -22.62 32.91 45.20
C ARG A 248 -22.80 33.16 46.68
N GLU A 249 -22.11 32.40 47.53
CA GLU A 249 -22.11 32.59 48.99
C GLU A 249 -21.68 34.01 49.40
N THR A 250 -20.69 34.59 48.71
CA THR A 250 -20.23 35.96 48.92
C THR A 250 -21.24 37.02 48.48
N LYS A 251 -22.14 36.70 47.51
CA LYS A 251 -23.18 37.62 47.05
C LYS A 251 -24.44 37.62 47.93
N GLU A 252 -24.69 36.52 48.62
CA GLU A 252 -25.88 36.31 49.49
C GLU A 252 -25.58 36.72 50.93
N ALA A 253 -24.31 36.97 51.32
CA ALA A 253 -23.87 37.52 52.57
C ALA A 253 -23.79 39.06 52.52
#